data_c057e00a7a521f3970856adee6429ffa
#
_entry.id   c057e00a7a521f3970856adee6429ffa
#
_cell.length_a   1.000
_cell.length_b   1.000
_cell.length_c   1.000
_cell.angle_alpha   90.00
_cell.angle_beta   90.00
_cell.angle_gamma   90.00
#
_symmetry.space_group_name_H-M   'P 1'
#
loop_
_entity.id
_entity.type
_entity.pdbx_description
1 polymer ?
#
loop_
_entity_poly.entity_id
_entity_poly.type
_entity_poly.pdbx_seq_one_letter_code
_entity_poly.pdbx_strand_id
1 'polypeptide(L)'
;PARLVKRGGVVDPGVELEMTVAKGELYYTLDGSDPRLVGGKISPAAQKYSRPVRITRNCMMKVRVLFKDEWSAIDELPFEVKEKQVARNLKP
;
A
#
# COMPACT_ATOMS: atom_id res chain seq x y z
N PRO A 1 -4.93 -13.41 -5.04
CA PRO A 1 -4.62 -12.15 -4.35
C PRO A 1 -3.14 -11.98 -4.10
N ALA A 2 -2.77 -10.78 -3.74
CA ALA A 2 -1.40 -10.45 -3.46
C ALA A 2 -0.98 -11.09 -2.14
N ARG A 3 0.29 -11.44 -2.07
CA ARG A 3 0.88 -11.90 -0.83
C ARG A 3 1.66 -10.74 -0.23
N LEU A 4 1.33 -10.39 1.00
CA LEU A 4 1.87 -9.19 1.62
C LEU A 4 2.78 -9.57 2.78
N VAL A 5 3.92 -8.89 2.86
CA VAL A 5 4.83 -9.07 3.96
C VAL A 5 4.26 -8.39 5.20
N LYS A 6 3.62 -7.25 5.01
CA LYS A 6 3.00 -6.53 6.12
C LYS A 6 1.62 -6.07 5.69
N ARG A 7 0.64 -6.31 6.55
CA ARG A 7 -0.75 -6.02 6.21
C ARG A 7 -1.30 -4.78 6.86
N GLY A 8 -0.47 -3.83 7.16
CA GLY A 8 -0.92 -2.61 7.80
C GLY A 8 -0.51 -2.57 9.24
N GLY A 9 -0.94 -1.53 9.94
CA GLY A 9 -0.62 -1.34 11.34
C GLY A 9 0.35 -0.22 11.55
N VAL A 10 0.96 -0.18 12.72
CA VAL A 10 1.89 0.88 13.10
C VAL A 10 3.28 0.52 12.59
N VAL A 11 3.91 1.43 11.88
CA VAL A 11 5.22 1.18 11.26
C VAL A 11 6.16 2.35 11.54
N ASP A 12 7.45 2.08 11.38
CA ASP A 12 8.46 3.13 11.48
C ASP A 12 8.43 3.99 10.23
N PRO A 13 8.72 5.28 10.36
CA PRO A 13 8.76 6.13 9.17
C PRO A 13 9.84 5.64 8.22
N GLY A 14 9.48 5.57 6.94
CA GLY A 14 10.41 5.13 5.93
C GLY A 14 10.50 3.63 5.76
N VAL A 15 9.65 2.86 6.43
CA VAL A 15 9.67 1.42 6.26
C VAL A 15 9.37 1.10 4.80
N GLU A 16 10.01 0.06 4.28
CA GLU A 16 9.79 -0.37 2.92
C GLU A 16 8.93 -1.62 2.91
N LEU A 17 7.82 -1.53 2.22
CA LEU A 17 6.85 -2.60 2.16
C LEU A 17 7.08 -3.43 0.91
N GLU A 18 7.31 -4.72 1.08
CA GLU A 18 7.49 -5.63 -0.03
C GLU A 18 6.23 -6.44 -0.24
N MET A 19 5.87 -6.61 -1.49
CA MET A 19 4.69 -7.37 -1.85
C MET A 19 5.05 -8.34 -2.96
N THR A 20 4.39 -9.50 -2.96
CA THR A 20 4.60 -10.47 -4.00
C THR A 20 3.26 -10.93 -4.55
N VAL A 21 3.28 -11.41 -5.77
CA VAL A 21 2.10 -11.94 -6.42
C VAL A 21 2.52 -13.10 -7.31
N ALA A 22 1.77 -14.18 -7.25
CA ALA A 22 2.13 -15.38 -8.02
C ALA A 22 1.97 -15.15 -9.51
N LYS A 23 0.91 -14.47 -9.91
CA LYS A 23 0.64 -14.20 -11.32
C LYS A 23 -0.02 -12.84 -11.45
N GLY A 24 0.27 -12.16 -12.57
CA GLY A 24 -0.34 -10.88 -12.85
C GLY A 24 0.49 -9.73 -12.35
N GLU A 25 -0.13 -8.57 -12.31
CA GLU A 25 0.54 -7.34 -11.93
C GLU A 25 -0.19 -6.72 -10.76
N LEU A 26 0.59 -6.22 -9.81
CA LEU A 26 0.04 -5.65 -8.60
C LEU A 26 -0.03 -4.14 -8.75
N TYR A 27 -1.21 -3.57 -8.48
CA TYR A 27 -1.43 -2.14 -8.50
C TYR A 27 -1.86 -1.67 -7.12
N TYR A 28 -1.40 -0.51 -6.72
CA TYR A 28 -1.72 0.00 -5.40
C TYR A 28 -1.95 1.50 -5.42
N THR A 29 -2.68 1.99 -4.42
CA THR A 29 -2.82 3.41 -4.16
C THR A 29 -2.45 3.66 -2.71
N LEU A 30 -2.10 4.91 -2.42
CA LEU A 30 -1.79 5.30 -1.06
C LEU A 30 -2.77 6.35 -0.52
N ASP A 31 -3.76 6.69 -1.31
CA ASP A 31 -4.73 7.72 -0.94
C ASP A 31 -6.10 7.16 -0.58
N GLY A 32 -6.20 5.84 -0.46
CA GLY A 32 -7.45 5.21 -0.08
C GLY A 32 -8.39 4.95 -1.24
N SER A 33 -8.01 5.33 -2.46
CA SER A 33 -8.86 5.06 -3.60
C SER A 33 -8.64 3.65 -4.11
N ASP A 34 -9.57 3.18 -4.92
CA ASP A 34 -9.49 1.86 -5.52
C ASP A 34 -8.57 1.90 -6.71
N PRO A 35 -7.60 0.99 -6.82
CA PRO A 35 -6.76 0.94 -8.03
C PRO A 35 -7.54 0.63 -9.30
N ARG A 36 -8.74 0.09 -9.16
CA ARG A 36 -9.58 -0.26 -10.28
C ARG A 36 -10.69 0.77 -10.43
N LEU A 37 -10.90 1.24 -11.65
CA LEU A 37 -12.04 2.10 -11.94
C LEU A 37 -13.26 1.26 -12.31
N VAL A 38 -14.42 1.88 -12.24
CA VAL A 38 -15.64 1.27 -12.76
C VAL A 38 -15.38 0.93 -14.23
N GLY A 39 -15.72 -0.28 -14.62
CA GLY A 39 -15.44 -0.75 -15.98
C GLY A 39 -14.15 -1.51 -16.09
N GLY A 40 -13.36 -1.58 -15.02
CA GLY A 40 -12.17 -2.43 -15.00
C GLY A 40 -10.88 -1.76 -15.44
N LYS A 41 -10.90 -0.47 -15.73
CA LYS A 41 -9.67 0.22 -16.12
C LYS A 41 -8.83 0.55 -14.90
N ILE A 42 -7.53 0.73 -15.15
CA ILE A 42 -6.60 1.09 -14.10
C ILE A 42 -6.80 2.54 -13.71
N SER A 43 -6.94 2.81 -12.41
CA SER A 43 -7.10 4.17 -11.93
C SER A 43 -5.85 4.99 -12.21
N PRO A 44 -5.99 6.27 -12.60
CA PRO A 44 -4.81 7.11 -12.75
C PRO A 44 -4.05 7.32 -11.44
N ALA A 45 -4.69 7.11 -10.30
CA ALA A 45 -4.02 7.22 -9.01
C ALA A 45 -3.26 5.93 -8.65
N ALA A 46 -3.46 4.85 -9.39
CA ALA A 46 -2.82 3.58 -9.09
C ALA A 46 -1.40 3.56 -9.62
N GLN A 47 -0.54 2.90 -8.87
CA GLN A 47 0.84 2.68 -9.29
C GLN A 47 1.07 1.19 -9.44
N LYS A 48 1.81 0.82 -10.48
CA LYS A 48 2.17 -0.56 -10.68
C LYS A 48 3.35 -0.86 -9.74
N TYR A 49 3.23 -1.93 -8.98
CA TYR A 49 4.28 -2.30 -8.06
C TYR A 49 5.49 -2.82 -8.83
N SER A 50 6.65 -2.24 -8.60
CA SER A 50 7.88 -2.70 -9.22
C SER A 50 9.05 -2.72 -8.24
N ARG A 51 8.88 -2.09 -7.08
CA ARG A 51 9.92 -2.07 -6.05
C ARG A 51 9.24 -1.82 -4.72
N PRO A 52 9.94 -2.06 -3.61
CA PRO A 52 9.33 -1.84 -2.29
C PRO A 52 8.74 -0.45 -2.16
N VAL A 53 7.61 -0.37 -1.48
CA VAL A 53 6.89 0.89 -1.31
C VAL A 53 7.28 1.49 0.03
N ARG A 54 7.75 2.73 -0.02
CA ARG A 54 8.19 3.40 1.20
C ARG A 54 7.03 4.12 1.85
N ILE A 55 6.80 3.83 3.12
CA ILE A 55 5.69 4.43 3.87
C ILE A 55 6.26 5.50 4.78
N THR A 56 5.92 6.75 4.50
CA THR A 56 6.48 7.88 5.26
C THR A 56 5.44 8.65 6.02
N ARG A 57 4.15 8.36 5.83
CA ARG A 57 3.09 9.05 6.56
C ARG A 57 1.89 8.11 6.67
N ASN A 58 0.97 8.48 7.54
CA ASN A 58 -0.26 7.71 7.68
C ASN A 58 -0.97 7.65 6.34
N CYS A 59 -1.43 6.47 5.98
CA CYS A 59 -2.13 6.32 4.72
C CYS A 59 -3.00 5.07 4.74
N MET A 60 -3.96 5.06 3.82
CA MET A 60 -4.76 3.86 3.58
C MET A 60 -4.32 3.32 2.22
N MET A 61 -3.57 2.22 2.24
CA MET A 61 -3.12 1.61 1.01
C MET A 61 -4.15 0.61 0.54
N LYS A 62 -4.46 0.65 -0.73
CA LYS A 62 -5.35 -0.34 -1.32
C LYS A 62 -4.64 -1.01 -2.47
N VAL A 63 -4.78 -2.33 -2.54
CA VAL A 63 -4.02 -3.15 -3.45
C VAL A 63 -4.94 -4.10 -4.19
N ARG A 64 -4.73 -4.24 -5.48
CA ARG A 64 -5.40 -5.26 -6.29
C ARG A 64 -4.39 -5.86 -7.26
N VAL A 65 -4.66 -7.08 -7.67
CA VAL A 65 -3.85 -7.76 -8.70
C VAL A 65 -4.67 -7.82 -9.97
N LEU A 66 -4.04 -7.50 -11.09
CA LEU A 66 -4.67 -7.62 -12.40
C LEU A 66 -3.98 -8.75 -13.15
N PHE A 67 -4.75 -9.76 -13.54
CA PHE A 67 -4.23 -10.91 -14.26
C PHE A 67 -5.19 -11.29 -15.37
N LYS A 68 -4.73 -11.24 -16.60
CA LYS A 68 -5.54 -11.58 -17.77
C LYS A 68 -6.87 -10.83 -17.76
N ASP A 69 -6.80 -9.54 -17.57
CA ASP A 69 -7.94 -8.63 -17.55
C ASP A 69 -8.92 -8.88 -16.41
N GLU A 70 -8.53 -9.66 -15.42
CA GLU A 70 -9.36 -9.89 -14.25
C GLU A 70 -8.71 -9.32 -13.01
N TRP A 71 -9.50 -8.60 -12.23
CA TRP A 71 -9.03 -7.99 -10.99
C TRP A 71 -9.32 -8.89 -9.81
N SER A 72 -8.36 -8.98 -8.91
CA SER A 72 -8.58 -9.66 -7.64
C SER A 72 -9.45 -8.82 -6.73
N ALA A 73 -9.86 -9.40 -5.60
CA ALA A 73 -10.50 -8.62 -4.56
C ALA A 73 -9.52 -7.58 -4.03
N ILE A 74 -10.06 -6.54 -3.42
CA ILE A 74 -9.24 -5.46 -2.90
C ILE A 74 -8.71 -5.81 -1.52
N ASP A 75 -7.44 -5.50 -1.28
CA ASP A 75 -6.83 -5.58 0.04
C ASP A 75 -6.67 -4.17 0.58
N GLU A 76 -7.06 -3.97 1.82
CA GLU A 76 -6.98 -2.66 2.46
C GLU A 76 -5.93 -2.73 3.57
N LEU A 77 -4.98 -1.82 3.51
CA LEU A 77 -3.84 -1.84 4.41
C LEU A 77 -3.70 -0.46 5.06
N PRO A 78 -4.34 -0.26 6.22
CA PRO A 78 -4.19 1.02 6.91
C PRO A 78 -2.83 1.06 7.61
N PHE A 79 -2.04 2.07 7.31
CA PHE A 79 -0.74 2.27 7.93
C PHE A 79 -0.74 3.52 8.78
N GLU A 80 -0.17 3.38 9.96
CA GLU A 80 0.06 4.51 10.86
C GLU A 80 1.55 4.59 11.11
N VAL A 81 2.15 5.75 10.87
CA VAL A 81 3.58 5.93 11.02
C VAL A 81 3.85 6.48 12.42
N LYS A 82 4.82 5.87 13.11
CA LYS A 82 5.19 6.30 14.43
C LYS A 82 5.72 7.72 14.40
N GLU A 83 5.33 8.50 15.40
CA GLU A 83 5.91 9.82 15.54
C GLU A 83 7.30 9.73 16.10
N LYS A 84 8.14 10.67 15.70
CA LYS A 84 9.45 10.76 16.28
C LYS A 84 9.33 11.13 17.75
N GLN A 85 10.17 10.53 18.56
CA GLN A 85 10.10 10.74 19.98
C GLN A 85 10.95 11.90 20.46
N VAL A 86 11.76 12.41 19.60
CA VAL A 86 12.78 13.36 20.01
C VAL A 86 12.23 14.51 20.82
N ALA A 87 11.24 15.15 20.31
CA ALA A 87 10.74 16.35 20.96
C ALA A 87 10.16 16.07 22.30
N ARG A 88 9.48 15.00 22.41
CA ARG A 88 8.80 14.71 23.63
C ARG A 88 9.71 14.31 24.75
N ASN A 89 10.81 13.80 24.41
CA ASN A 89 11.70 13.32 25.40
C ASN A 89 12.48 14.35 26.07
N LEU A 90 12.32 15.50 25.65
CA LEU A 90 13.05 16.52 26.26
C LEU A 90 12.42 16.91 27.52
N LYS A 91 12.28 16.73 27.86
CA LYS A 91 11.77 17.31 28.78
C LYS A 91 12.10 17.29 29.76
N PRO A 92 12.15 17.66 30.00
CA PRO A 92 12.39 18.25 30.81
C PRO A 92 12.62 18.39 31.66
#